data_23d04e0a821e95d4bd9e28f0aeeb1933
#
_entry.id   23d04e0a821e95d4bd9e28f0aeeb1933
#
_cell.length_a   1.000
_cell.length_b   1.000
_cell.length_c   1.000
_cell.angle_alpha   90.00
_cell.angle_beta   90.00
_cell.angle_gamma   90.00
#
_symmetry.space_group_name_H-M   'P 1'
#
loop_
_entity.id
_entity.type
_entity.pdbx_description
1 polymer ?
#
loop_
_entity_poly.entity_id
_entity_poly.type
_entity_poly.pdbx_seq_one_letter_code
_entity_poly.pdbx_strand_id
1 'polypeptide(L)'
;MKTQRLIMLLMVCATTVFAKPKTKPLFNGKNLKGWVKYNGDAEFKVESGEIVGVSKATRSSTFLATKKEYTNFILEYEFLLGKDLNSGVQFRSKVNSEGVVSGLQVEEDDSNRRWTGGIYYQGSKGWRYPLEYNKAARSAYKKGAWNKVKLIAFKNHVATFVNGVNVANLLEEVVEPGFIALQVHGAGKNKDGRENRWRNITITELEEEPSFAEAQAPVVSYLKNELTAEQKADGWKLLWDGKTTNGWRGAKRDDFPDKGWSIKDGVLTVHASGGGESVHGGDIVTTRPYKNFILELDFKFTEGANSGIKYFVDTELNKGKGSAIGCEFQILDDKKHPDAKKGTAGNRTVGSLYDLITADSRLFVEGLKPKKYVNKGAWNRARVEVRGSKVKHILNGCTVVEYERGTQQWKALVAYSKYKKWPNFGEAEEGLILLQDHGDEVHFKSIKIKEL
;
A
#
# COMPACT_ATOMS: atom_id res chain seq x y z
N MET A 1 13.86 75.35 -21.54
CA MET A 1 14.44 74.51 -20.51
C MET A 1 13.26 73.80 -19.79
N LYS A 2 12.98 72.50 -20.09
CA LYS A 2 11.96 71.74 -19.47
C LYS A 2 12.62 70.76 -18.45
N THR A 3 12.39 71.01 -17.19
CA THR A 3 12.95 70.21 -16.10
C THR A 3 12.11 68.94 -15.96
N GLN A 4 12.67 67.74 -16.31
CA GLN A 4 12.07 66.44 -16.01
C GLN A 4 12.35 66.08 -14.56
N ARG A 5 11.28 65.90 -13.78
CA ARG A 5 11.35 65.34 -12.43
C ARG A 5 11.32 63.80 -12.54
N LEU A 6 12.41 63.16 -12.16
CA LEU A 6 12.54 61.71 -12.03
C LEU A 6 11.86 61.29 -10.70
N ILE A 7 10.73 60.59 -10.79
CA ILE A 7 10.09 59.97 -9.61
C ILE A 7 10.72 58.60 -9.43
N MET A 8 11.54 58.45 -8.40
CA MET A 8 12.14 57.19 -7.98
C MET A 8 11.13 56.44 -7.13
N LEU A 9 10.50 55.37 -7.67
CA LEU A 9 9.59 54.49 -6.94
C LEU A 9 10.42 53.52 -6.09
N LEU A 10 10.48 53.73 -4.78
CA LEU A 10 11.07 52.77 -3.85
C LEU A 10 10.11 51.57 -3.72
N MET A 11 10.45 50.45 -4.33
CA MET A 11 9.83 49.17 -4.02
C MET A 11 10.31 48.69 -2.67
N VAL A 12 9.51 48.86 -1.64
CA VAL A 12 9.72 48.25 -0.32
C VAL A 12 9.36 46.76 -0.47
N CYS A 13 10.36 45.91 -0.64
CA CYS A 13 10.19 44.46 -0.53
C CYS A 13 9.97 44.11 0.95
N ALA A 14 8.72 43.94 1.36
CA ALA A 14 8.39 43.41 2.69
C ALA A 14 8.79 41.93 2.71
N THR A 15 9.96 41.64 3.25
CA THR A 15 10.33 40.25 3.64
C THR A 15 9.49 39.86 4.84
N THR A 16 8.46 39.08 4.63
CA THR A 16 7.73 38.42 5.71
C THR A 16 8.69 37.42 6.38
N VAL A 17 9.25 37.81 7.52
CA VAL A 17 9.99 36.88 8.39
C VAL A 17 8.97 35.99 9.06
N PHE A 18 8.75 34.78 8.52
CA PHE A 18 7.96 33.78 9.20
C PHE A 18 8.68 33.30 10.44
N ALA A 19 8.01 33.34 11.57
CA ALA A 19 8.54 32.82 12.82
C ALA A 19 8.76 31.30 12.66
N LYS A 20 9.94 30.81 13.08
CA LYS A 20 10.20 29.36 13.08
C LYS A 20 9.08 28.61 13.81
N PRO A 21 8.56 27.50 13.24
CA PRO A 21 7.50 26.71 13.88
C PRO A 21 7.92 26.29 15.28
N LYS A 22 7.06 26.52 16.26
CA LYS A 22 7.37 26.27 17.69
C LYS A 22 7.05 24.82 18.04
N THR A 23 8.06 24.06 18.45
CA THR A 23 7.88 22.73 19.03
C THR A 23 7.24 22.84 20.41
N LYS A 24 6.23 22.00 20.68
CA LYS A 24 5.49 21.95 21.95
C LYS A 24 5.49 20.52 22.49
N PRO A 25 5.57 20.32 23.81
CA PRO A 25 5.34 19.00 24.40
C PRO A 25 3.88 18.60 24.16
N LEU A 26 3.67 17.39 23.65
CA LEU A 26 2.36 16.77 23.49
C LEU A 26 1.94 16.02 24.75
N PHE A 27 2.92 15.58 25.52
CA PHE A 27 2.77 14.97 26.83
C PHE A 27 3.54 15.82 27.88
N ASN A 28 2.90 16.10 29.03
CA ASN A 28 3.44 16.98 30.05
C ASN A 28 4.34 16.28 31.10
N GLY A 29 4.57 14.96 30.93
CA GLY A 29 5.37 14.15 31.86
C GLY A 29 4.71 13.86 33.23
N LYS A 30 3.48 14.33 33.48
CA LYS A 30 2.86 14.25 34.81
C LYS A 30 1.52 13.51 34.83
N ASN A 31 0.68 13.72 33.83
CA ASN A 31 -0.66 13.13 33.75
C ASN A 31 -1.17 13.08 32.33
N LEU A 32 -2.29 12.37 32.11
CA LEU A 32 -2.94 12.19 30.82
C LEU A 32 -3.95 13.30 30.46
N LYS A 33 -3.81 14.51 31.02
CA LYS A 33 -4.65 15.65 30.65
C LYS A 33 -4.44 15.97 29.14
N GLY A 34 -5.53 16.09 28.42
CA GLY A 34 -5.48 16.30 26.94
C GLY A 34 -5.51 15.01 26.12
N TRP A 35 -5.56 13.86 26.77
CA TRP A 35 -5.69 12.55 26.16
C TRP A 35 -7.05 11.91 26.46
N VAL A 36 -7.50 11.00 25.61
CA VAL A 36 -8.75 10.23 25.74
C VAL A 36 -8.51 8.81 25.24
N LYS A 37 -9.11 7.83 25.91
CA LYS A 37 -8.99 6.41 25.54
C LYS A 37 -10.10 6.00 24.59
N TYR A 38 -9.75 5.30 23.52
CA TYR A 38 -10.67 4.68 22.56
C TYR A 38 -10.43 3.19 22.44
N ASN A 39 -11.50 2.45 22.19
CA ASN A 39 -11.52 1.00 22.02
C ASN A 39 -10.89 0.24 23.20
N GLY A 40 -10.95 -1.06 23.21
CA GLY A 40 -10.25 -1.98 24.10
C GLY A 40 -10.21 -1.65 25.58
N ASP A 41 -9.56 -2.55 26.35
CA ASP A 41 -9.54 -2.49 27.81
C ASP A 41 -8.14 -2.33 28.41
N ALA A 42 -7.11 -2.12 27.57
CA ALA A 42 -5.75 -1.90 28.07
C ALA A 42 -5.68 -0.65 28.93
N GLU A 43 -4.84 -0.69 29.95
CA GLU A 43 -4.63 0.39 30.89
C GLU A 43 -3.49 1.31 30.40
N PHE A 44 -3.66 2.61 30.65
CA PHE A 44 -2.59 3.61 30.47
C PHE A 44 -2.38 4.33 31.80
N LYS A 45 -1.13 4.43 32.22
CA LYS A 45 -0.71 5.14 33.42
C LYS A 45 0.50 6.03 33.13
N VAL A 46 0.86 6.90 34.08
CA VAL A 46 2.07 7.73 34.02
C VAL A 46 3.01 7.28 35.12
N GLU A 47 4.22 6.91 34.77
CA GLU A 47 5.30 6.55 35.69
C GLU A 47 6.60 7.21 35.24
N SER A 48 7.29 7.87 36.20
CA SER A 48 8.63 8.45 35.95
C SER A 48 8.74 9.37 34.73
N GLY A 49 7.67 10.10 34.40
CA GLY A 49 7.65 10.98 33.22
C GLY A 49 7.35 10.26 31.89
N GLU A 50 6.95 9.01 31.94
CA GLU A 50 6.62 8.17 30.80
C GLU A 50 5.13 7.83 30.77
N ILE A 51 4.54 7.68 29.57
CA ILE A 51 3.24 7.01 29.39
C ILE A 51 3.51 5.53 29.29
N VAL A 52 2.85 4.75 30.14
CA VAL A 52 2.96 3.30 30.17
C VAL A 52 1.63 2.69 29.76
N GLY A 53 1.63 1.91 28.69
CA GLY A 53 0.50 1.12 28.23
C GLY A 53 0.68 -0.34 28.59
N VAL A 54 -0.27 -0.89 29.37
CA VAL A 54 -0.21 -2.27 29.87
C VAL A 54 -1.03 -3.18 28.97
N SER A 55 -0.40 -4.18 28.34
CA SER A 55 -1.09 -5.10 27.46
C SER A 55 -2.11 -5.96 28.20
N LYS A 56 -3.21 -6.27 27.52
CA LYS A 56 -4.29 -7.12 28.00
C LYS A 56 -4.48 -8.34 27.09
N ALA A 57 -4.84 -9.47 27.72
CA ALA A 57 -5.21 -10.70 27.02
C ALA A 57 -6.54 -10.52 26.26
N THR A 58 -6.57 -9.69 25.25
CA THR A 58 -7.73 -9.36 24.41
C THR A 58 -7.36 -9.35 22.93
N ARG A 59 -8.36 -9.46 22.05
CA ARG A 59 -8.17 -9.30 20.59
C ARG A 59 -8.25 -7.85 20.14
N SER A 60 -8.78 -6.96 20.97
CA SER A 60 -9.01 -5.56 20.64
C SER A 60 -7.80 -4.72 21.03
N SER A 61 -7.37 -3.84 20.14
CA SER A 61 -6.39 -2.80 20.44
C SER A 61 -7.05 -1.66 21.23
N THR A 62 -6.28 -1.04 22.13
CA THR A 62 -6.68 0.16 22.87
C THR A 62 -5.81 1.33 22.45
N PHE A 63 -6.39 2.51 22.30
CA PHE A 63 -5.71 3.71 21.83
C PHE A 63 -5.85 4.84 22.83
N LEU A 64 -4.73 5.45 23.21
CA LEU A 64 -4.70 6.70 23.99
C LEU A 64 -4.47 7.85 23.02
N ALA A 65 -5.52 8.60 22.70
CA ALA A 65 -5.55 9.61 21.65
C ALA A 65 -5.52 11.04 22.20
N THR A 66 -4.91 11.96 21.47
CA THR A 66 -5.01 13.39 21.75
C THR A 66 -6.45 13.88 21.49
N LYS A 67 -6.93 14.81 22.35
CA LYS A 67 -8.23 15.49 22.10
C LYS A 67 -8.16 16.45 20.92
N LYS A 68 -6.98 17.03 20.66
CA LYS A 68 -6.72 17.91 19.50
C LYS A 68 -6.37 17.07 18.30
N GLU A 69 -6.84 17.49 17.11
CA GLU A 69 -6.50 16.93 15.82
C GLU A 69 -5.38 17.73 15.16
N TYR A 70 -4.62 17.09 14.28
CA TYR A 70 -3.46 17.64 13.58
C TYR A 70 -3.46 17.21 12.13
N THR A 71 -3.02 18.11 11.23
CA THR A 71 -2.94 17.85 9.77
C THR A 71 -1.48 17.84 9.30
N ASN A 72 -0.78 18.96 9.44
CA ASN A 72 0.60 19.15 9.00
C ASN A 72 1.49 19.35 10.23
N PHE A 73 2.43 18.43 10.44
CA PHE A 73 3.25 18.47 11.64
C PHE A 73 4.52 17.62 11.53
N ILE A 74 5.47 17.90 12.42
CA ILE A 74 6.54 16.98 12.80
C ILE A 74 6.20 16.47 14.20
N LEU A 75 6.13 15.14 14.35
CA LEU A 75 5.98 14.45 15.63
C LEU A 75 7.30 13.74 15.96
N GLU A 76 7.84 14.01 17.14
CA GLU A 76 8.99 13.29 17.66
C GLU A 76 8.63 12.64 18.99
N TYR A 77 9.08 11.41 19.18
CA TYR A 77 8.88 10.68 20.43
C TYR A 77 9.93 9.57 20.59
N GLU A 78 10.04 9.08 21.81
CA GLU A 78 10.81 7.86 22.10
C GLU A 78 9.86 6.79 22.61
N PHE A 79 10.12 5.53 22.22
CA PHE A 79 9.36 4.38 22.67
C PHE A 79 10.26 3.22 23.08
N LEU A 80 9.75 2.38 24.00
CA LEU A 80 10.34 1.11 24.42
C LEU A 80 9.24 0.05 24.42
N LEU A 81 9.38 -0.98 23.60
CA LEU A 81 8.44 -2.11 23.56
C LEU A 81 8.81 -3.18 24.58
N GLY A 82 7.80 -3.72 25.25
CA GLY A 82 7.91 -4.99 25.94
C GLY A 82 8.22 -6.13 24.97
N LYS A 83 8.87 -7.15 25.47
CA LYS A 83 9.33 -8.31 24.66
C LYS A 83 8.18 -8.89 23.83
N ASP A 84 8.40 -9.05 22.52
CA ASP A 84 7.48 -9.61 21.52
C ASP A 84 6.13 -8.88 21.41
N LEU A 85 6.03 -7.63 21.90
CA LEU A 85 4.83 -6.83 21.70
C LEU A 85 4.82 -6.18 20.33
N ASN A 86 3.63 -5.80 19.89
CA ASN A 86 3.35 -4.93 18.78
C ASN A 86 2.63 -3.69 19.28
N SER A 87 2.89 -2.56 18.66
CA SER A 87 2.31 -1.29 18.99
C SER A 87 2.33 -0.37 17.77
N GLY A 88 2.12 0.92 17.98
CA GLY A 88 2.25 1.94 16.96
C GLY A 88 1.70 3.28 17.43
N VAL A 89 2.04 4.31 16.67
CA VAL A 89 1.51 5.66 16.89
C VAL A 89 0.62 6.04 15.71
N GLN A 90 -0.68 6.17 16.00
CA GLN A 90 -1.68 6.65 15.06
C GLN A 90 -1.46 8.13 14.76
N PHE A 91 -1.71 8.55 13.54
CA PHE A 91 -1.74 9.95 13.13
C PHE A 91 -2.78 10.19 12.04
N ARG A 92 -3.34 11.40 11.98
CA ARG A 92 -4.45 11.74 11.10
C ARG A 92 -5.56 10.67 11.16
N SER A 93 -5.85 10.19 12.38
CA SER A 93 -6.78 9.10 12.61
C SER A 93 -8.06 9.62 13.27
N LYS A 94 -9.14 8.87 13.06
CA LYS A 94 -10.48 9.18 13.58
C LYS A 94 -11.13 7.93 14.12
N VAL A 95 -12.18 8.08 14.88
CA VAL A 95 -13.12 7.00 15.20
C VAL A 95 -14.16 6.96 14.08
N ASN A 96 -14.30 5.82 13.41
CA ASN A 96 -15.28 5.64 12.34
C ASN A 96 -16.71 5.48 12.88
N SER A 97 -17.70 5.35 12.01
CA SER A 97 -19.12 5.16 12.36
C SER A 97 -19.39 3.91 13.21
N GLU A 98 -18.49 2.93 13.19
CA GLU A 98 -18.59 1.69 13.97
C GLU A 98 -17.89 1.82 15.34
N GLY A 99 -17.40 3.00 15.70
CA GLY A 99 -16.69 3.26 16.94
C GLY A 99 -15.24 2.75 16.94
N VAL A 100 -14.67 2.41 15.78
CA VAL A 100 -13.34 1.83 15.64
C VAL A 100 -12.34 2.90 15.19
N VAL A 101 -11.15 2.93 15.81
CA VAL A 101 -10.05 3.80 15.39
C VAL A 101 -9.59 3.40 13.99
N SER A 102 -9.55 4.38 13.09
CA SER A 102 -9.15 4.21 11.70
C SER A 102 -8.25 5.37 11.25
N GLY A 103 -7.19 5.06 10.53
CA GLY A 103 -6.23 6.04 10.02
C GLY A 103 -4.82 5.50 9.91
N LEU A 104 -3.87 6.39 9.64
CA LEU A 104 -2.46 6.05 9.45
C LEU A 104 -1.76 5.78 10.79
N GLN A 105 -0.84 4.81 10.79
CA GLN A 105 -0.05 4.40 11.94
C GLN A 105 1.42 4.26 11.56
N VAL A 106 2.29 4.85 12.35
CA VAL A 106 3.70 4.45 12.40
C VAL A 106 3.78 3.17 13.20
N GLU A 107 4.21 2.09 12.57
CA GLU A 107 4.30 0.77 13.22
C GLU A 107 5.44 0.71 14.22
N GLU A 108 5.21 0.03 15.34
CA GLU A 108 6.20 -0.33 16.35
C GLU A 108 6.15 -1.85 16.55
N ASP A 109 7.19 -2.58 16.08
CA ASP A 109 7.16 -4.04 15.93
C ASP A 109 8.41 -4.70 16.51
N ASP A 110 8.28 -5.37 17.65
CA ASP A 110 9.35 -6.13 18.31
C ASP A 110 9.49 -7.56 17.76
N SER A 111 8.68 -7.95 16.79
CA SER A 111 8.80 -9.26 16.13
C SER A 111 10.04 -9.32 15.23
N ASN A 112 10.42 -10.54 14.83
CA ASN A 112 11.52 -10.75 13.89
C ASN A 112 11.25 -10.15 12.50
N ARG A 113 10.02 -9.72 12.19
CA ARG A 113 9.66 -9.00 10.98
C ARG A 113 10.34 -7.62 10.91
N ARG A 114 10.51 -6.93 12.05
CA ARG A 114 11.18 -5.63 12.19
C ARG A 114 10.63 -4.57 11.24
N TRP A 115 9.33 -4.38 11.22
CA TRP A 115 8.70 -3.35 10.37
C TRP A 115 8.47 -2.03 11.11
N THR A 116 9.19 -1.80 12.22
CA THR A 116 9.15 -0.54 12.96
C THR A 116 9.47 0.65 12.05
N GLY A 117 8.65 1.68 12.12
CA GLY A 117 8.71 2.86 11.26
C GLY A 117 7.97 2.70 9.92
N GLY A 118 7.55 1.49 9.55
CA GLY A 118 6.64 1.26 8.43
C GLY A 118 5.28 1.92 8.67
N ILE A 119 4.49 2.10 7.60
CA ILE A 119 3.20 2.78 7.69
C ILE A 119 2.07 1.80 7.40
N TYR A 120 1.18 1.65 8.38
CA TYR A 120 -0.02 0.85 8.32
C TYR A 120 -1.25 1.76 8.32
N TYR A 121 -2.33 1.38 7.66
CA TYR A 121 -3.62 2.06 7.78
C TYR A 121 -4.56 1.20 8.60
N GLN A 122 -4.77 1.59 9.85
CA GLN A 122 -5.68 0.91 10.77
C GLN A 122 -7.13 0.95 10.26
N GLY A 123 -7.84 -0.15 10.42
CA GLY A 123 -9.29 -0.22 10.17
C GLY A 123 -9.72 -0.49 8.73
N SER A 124 -8.88 -0.25 7.70
CA SER A 124 -9.34 -0.45 6.32
C SER A 124 -8.25 -0.82 5.29
N LYS A 125 -7.27 0.06 5.05
CA LYS A 125 -6.39 -0.03 3.87
C LYS A 125 -5.14 -0.91 4.07
N GLY A 126 -4.86 -1.40 5.30
CA GLY A 126 -3.72 -2.26 5.60
C GLY A 126 -2.35 -1.59 5.40
N TRP A 127 -1.35 -2.36 4.99
CA TRP A 127 0.01 -1.85 4.80
C TRP A 127 0.10 -0.86 3.64
N ARG A 128 0.53 0.36 3.95
CA ARG A 128 0.83 1.42 2.97
C ARG A 128 2.32 1.46 2.65
N TYR A 129 3.15 1.23 3.67
CA TYR A 129 4.60 1.14 3.50
C TYR A 129 5.16 0.02 4.39
N PRO A 130 5.03 -1.27 3.99
CA PRO A 130 5.76 -2.36 4.63
C PRO A 130 7.27 -2.19 4.35
N LEU A 131 8.14 -2.55 5.31
CA LEU A 131 9.59 -2.41 5.08
C LEU A 131 10.18 -3.44 4.08
N GLU A 132 9.33 -4.08 3.30
CA GLU A 132 9.75 -4.77 2.08
C GLU A 132 10.23 -3.80 1.00
N TYR A 133 9.69 -2.56 1.00
CA TYR A 133 10.18 -1.48 0.13
C TYR A 133 11.55 -0.94 0.54
N ASN A 134 11.93 -1.07 1.84
CA ASN A 134 13.18 -0.57 2.39
C ASN A 134 13.76 -1.56 3.42
N LYS A 135 14.20 -2.72 2.94
CA LYS A 135 14.68 -3.82 3.80
C LYS A 135 15.90 -3.43 4.64
N ALA A 136 16.79 -2.60 4.10
CA ALA A 136 17.99 -2.15 4.80
C ALA A 136 17.65 -1.36 6.09
N ALA A 137 16.57 -0.59 6.08
CA ALA A 137 16.15 0.22 7.22
C ALA A 137 15.60 -0.60 8.41
N ARG A 138 15.35 -1.89 8.26
CA ARG A 138 14.91 -2.77 9.37
C ARG A 138 15.92 -2.83 10.51
N SER A 139 17.20 -2.58 10.23
CA SER A 139 18.28 -2.53 11.23
C SER A 139 18.25 -1.28 12.11
N ALA A 140 17.48 -0.26 11.73
CA ALA A 140 17.36 0.97 12.51
C ALA A 140 16.70 0.74 13.88
N TYR A 141 15.76 -0.22 13.99
CA TYR A 141 15.12 -0.59 15.25
C TYR A 141 16.08 -1.37 16.16
N LYS A 142 16.19 -0.93 17.40
CA LYS A 142 17.02 -1.54 18.47
C LYS A 142 16.10 -2.24 19.48
N LYS A 143 16.07 -3.58 19.43
CA LYS A 143 15.25 -4.42 20.30
C LYS A 143 15.66 -4.26 21.77
N GLY A 144 14.67 -4.11 22.65
CA GLY A 144 14.87 -3.98 24.11
C GLY A 144 15.55 -2.67 24.54
N ALA A 145 15.58 -1.66 23.68
CA ALA A 145 16.13 -0.34 23.97
C ALA A 145 15.14 0.76 23.61
N TRP A 146 15.36 1.96 24.13
CA TRP A 146 14.65 3.16 23.70
C TRP A 146 14.98 3.47 22.24
N ASN A 147 13.95 3.69 21.43
CA ASN A 147 14.08 4.07 20.03
C ASN A 147 13.44 5.44 19.82
N LYS A 148 14.13 6.33 19.12
CA LYS A 148 13.61 7.64 18.74
C LYS A 148 12.93 7.57 17.38
N VAL A 149 11.72 8.11 17.30
CA VAL A 149 10.96 8.26 16.04
C VAL A 149 10.81 9.74 15.73
N LYS A 150 10.97 10.09 14.44
CA LYS A 150 10.55 11.36 13.86
C LYS A 150 9.59 11.04 12.72
N LEU A 151 8.38 11.58 12.78
CA LEU A 151 7.38 11.54 11.73
C LEU A 151 7.19 12.94 11.17
N ILE A 152 7.35 13.11 9.87
CA ILE A 152 6.99 14.32 9.15
C ILE A 152 5.73 14.01 8.35
N ALA A 153 4.66 14.77 8.54
CA ALA A 153 3.41 14.68 7.80
C ALA A 153 3.05 16.08 7.30
N PHE A 154 3.18 16.31 5.99
CA PHE A 154 2.84 17.58 5.35
C PHE A 154 2.07 17.34 4.06
N LYS A 155 0.84 17.88 3.98
CA LYS A 155 -0.08 17.58 2.86
C LYS A 155 -0.15 16.06 2.64
N ASN A 156 0.10 15.60 1.43
CA ASN A 156 0.11 14.19 1.07
C ASN A 156 1.43 13.44 1.34
N HIS A 157 2.49 14.15 1.75
CA HIS A 157 3.81 13.57 1.97
C HIS A 157 4.01 13.19 3.43
N VAL A 158 4.41 11.94 3.66
CA VAL A 158 4.70 11.35 4.97
C VAL A 158 6.07 10.69 4.93
N ALA A 159 6.95 11.07 5.85
CA ALA A 159 8.25 10.43 6.03
C ALA A 159 8.46 10.02 7.49
N THR A 160 8.98 8.81 7.71
CA THR A 160 9.29 8.30 9.05
C THR A 160 10.78 8.02 9.19
N PHE A 161 11.29 8.31 10.36
CA PHE A 161 12.69 8.05 10.74
C PHE A 161 12.72 7.30 12.06
N VAL A 162 13.56 6.27 12.13
CA VAL A 162 13.82 5.52 13.37
C VAL A 162 15.31 5.64 13.68
N ASN A 163 15.65 6.16 14.86
CA ASN A 163 17.04 6.40 15.29
C ASN A 163 17.89 7.18 14.25
N GLY A 164 17.27 8.15 13.57
CA GLY A 164 17.90 8.97 12.54
C GLY A 164 17.93 8.37 11.14
N VAL A 165 17.54 7.09 10.96
CA VAL A 165 17.47 6.44 9.64
C VAL A 165 16.09 6.66 9.04
N ASN A 166 16.01 7.17 7.81
CA ASN A 166 14.74 7.26 7.09
C ASN A 166 14.25 5.86 6.70
N VAL A 167 13.10 5.44 7.22
CA VAL A 167 12.54 4.09 7.03
C VAL A 167 11.40 4.04 6.05
N ALA A 168 10.57 5.08 5.97
CA ALA A 168 9.48 5.15 5.00
C ALA A 168 9.38 6.55 4.38
N ASN A 169 8.95 6.58 3.11
CA ASN A 169 8.72 7.79 2.33
C ASN A 169 7.47 7.55 1.46
N LEU A 170 6.34 8.11 1.89
CA LEU A 170 5.00 7.79 1.39
C LEU A 170 4.30 9.04 0.86
N LEU A 171 3.70 8.94 -0.31
CA LEU A 171 2.69 9.88 -0.79
C LEU A 171 1.31 9.23 -0.67
N GLU A 172 0.45 9.79 0.19
CA GLU A 172 -0.87 9.26 0.53
C GLU A 172 -1.95 10.30 0.24
N GLU A 173 -3.13 9.82 -0.19
CA GLU A 173 -4.29 10.70 -0.43
C GLU A 173 -4.92 11.24 0.87
N VAL A 174 -4.66 10.61 2.02
CA VAL A 174 -5.26 10.99 3.31
C VAL A 174 -4.54 12.18 3.90
N VAL A 175 -5.15 13.35 3.81
CA VAL A 175 -4.64 14.63 4.35
C VAL A 175 -5.56 15.28 5.36
N GLU A 176 -6.67 14.64 5.70
CA GLU A 176 -7.64 15.14 6.66
C GLU A 176 -7.02 15.27 8.07
N PRO A 177 -7.43 16.29 8.87
CA PRO A 177 -7.02 16.39 10.25
C PRO A 177 -7.51 15.18 11.05
N GLY A 178 -6.73 14.75 12.01
CA GLY A 178 -7.08 13.67 12.90
C GLY A 178 -6.19 13.64 14.14
N PHE A 179 -6.56 12.84 15.11
CA PHE A 179 -5.81 12.72 16.34
C PHE A 179 -4.49 11.93 16.15
N ILE A 180 -3.59 12.11 17.12
CA ILE A 180 -2.42 11.26 17.36
C ILE A 180 -2.77 10.31 18.49
N ALA A 181 -2.47 9.00 18.38
CA ALA A 181 -2.76 8.06 19.45
C ALA A 181 -1.69 6.98 19.62
N LEU A 182 -1.40 6.65 20.87
CA LEU A 182 -0.52 5.54 21.27
C LEU A 182 -1.35 4.26 21.31
N GLN A 183 -0.89 3.20 20.67
CA GLN A 183 -1.60 1.93 20.61
C GLN A 183 -1.06 0.94 21.64
N VAL A 184 -1.94 0.29 22.40
CA VAL A 184 -1.67 -1.02 23.00
C VAL A 184 -2.39 -2.05 22.18
N HIS A 185 -1.64 -2.84 21.41
CA HIS A 185 -2.20 -3.90 20.58
C HIS A 185 -2.73 -5.05 21.42
N GLY A 186 -3.89 -5.61 21.04
CA GLY A 186 -4.44 -6.79 21.68
C GLY A 186 -3.43 -7.96 21.67
N ALA A 187 -3.26 -8.61 22.79
CA ALA A 187 -2.23 -9.63 23.00
C ALA A 187 -2.83 -10.97 23.46
N GLY A 188 -2.09 -12.05 23.24
CA GLY A 188 -2.41 -13.35 23.82
C GLY A 188 -2.15 -13.38 25.33
N LYS A 189 -2.72 -14.36 26.02
CA LYS A 189 -2.59 -14.53 27.49
C LYS A 189 -1.13 -14.53 27.98
N ASN A 190 -0.21 -15.06 27.20
CA ASN A 190 1.22 -15.12 27.53
C ASN A 190 1.94 -13.74 27.47
N LYS A 191 1.26 -12.70 27.04
CA LYS A 191 1.77 -11.33 26.94
C LYS A 191 0.99 -10.35 27.83
N ASP A 192 0.01 -10.84 28.58
CA ASP A 192 -0.78 -10.03 29.52
C ASP A 192 0.12 -9.36 30.56
N GLY A 193 -0.13 -8.09 30.87
CA GLY A 193 0.64 -7.32 31.81
C GLY A 193 2.01 -6.81 31.33
N ARG A 194 2.44 -7.12 30.09
CA ARG A 194 3.67 -6.52 29.52
C ARG A 194 3.42 -5.07 29.17
N GLU A 195 4.48 -4.24 29.23
CA GLU A 195 4.38 -2.80 29.09
C GLU A 195 5.02 -2.31 27.81
N ASN A 196 4.35 -1.37 27.14
CA ASN A 196 4.92 -0.46 26.14
C ASN A 196 5.05 0.91 26.78
N ARG A 197 6.13 1.63 26.51
CA ARG A 197 6.45 2.91 27.14
C ARG A 197 6.77 3.97 26.10
N TRP A 198 6.30 5.20 26.34
CA TRP A 198 6.57 6.37 25.49
C TRP A 198 6.96 7.58 26.34
N ARG A 199 7.91 8.37 25.85
CA ARG A 199 8.37 9.60 26.47
C ARG A 199 8.82 10.65 25.44
N ASN A 200 9.15 11.84 25.90
CA ASN A 200 9.67 12.93 25.07
C ASN A 200 8.80 13.22 23.84
N ILE A 201 7.46 13.10 24.00
CA ILE A 201 6.50 13.26 22.89
C ILE A 201 6.33 14.76 22.65
N THR A 202 6.78 15.22 21.48
CA THR A 202 6.71 16.62 21.06
C THR A 202 6.10 16.75 19.67
N ILE A 203 5.45 17.89 19.42
CA ILE A 203 4.86 18.21 18.14
C ILE A 203 5.23 19.62 17.68
N THR A 204 5.49 19.75 16.39
CA THR A 204 5.69 21.02 15.69
C THR A 204 4.64 21.11 14.60
N GLU A 205 3.66 21.98 14.73
CA GLU A 205 2.66 22.23 13.70
C GLU A 205 3.30 23.04 12.56
N LEU A 206 3.02 22.67 11.31
CA LEU A 206 3.63 23.22 10.12
C LEU A 206 2.63 24.02 9.29
N GLU A 207 2.98 25.22 8.94
CA GLU A 207 2.24 26.08 7.99
C GLU A 207 2.86 26.00 6.60
N GLU A 208 4.18 25.79 6.53
CA GLU A 208 4.97 25.69 5.30
C GLU A 208 5.60 24.30 5.15
N GLU A 209 5.96 23.96 3.93
CA GLU A 209 6.57 22.68 3.61
C GLU A 209 7.96 22.56 4.24
N PRO A 210 8.18 21.53 5.09
CA PRO A 210 9.50 21.28 5.65
C PRO A 210 10.44 20.69 4.60
N SER A 211 11.73 20.70 4.87
CA SER A 211 12.68 19.97 4.05
C SER A 211 12.47 18.46 4.16
N PHE A 212 12.32 17.78 3.03
CA PHE A 212 12.36 16.32 2.89
C PHE A 212 13.71 15.82 2.37
N ALA A 213 14.76 16.63 2.35
CA ALA A 213 16.07 16.27 1.81
C ALA A 213 16.69 15.01 2.47
N GLU A 214 16.35 14.75 3.74
CA GLU A 214 16.78 13.55 4.48
C GLU A 214 15.90 12.31 4.19
N ALA A 215 14.75 12.47 3.49
CA ALA A 215 13.82 11.38 3.21
C ALA A 215 14.25 10.62 1.93
N GLN A 216 15.31 9.82 2.04
CA GLN A 216 15.91 9.10 0.91
C GLN A 216 15.42 7.65 0.75
N ALA A 217 14.52 7.17 1.59
CA ALA A 217 13.87 5.88 1.38
C ALA A 217 13.08 5.87 0.06
N PRO A 218 12.95 4.71 -0.62
CA PRO A 218 12.17 4.62 -1.85
C PRO A 218 10.78 5.23 -1.70
N VAL A 219 10.39 6.11 -2.62
CA VAL A 219 9.06 6.74 -2.60
C VAL A 219 8.00 5.74 -3.01
N VAL A 220 6.99 5.55 -2.16
CA VAL A 220 5.77 4.79 -2.49
C VAL A 220 4.62 5.79 -2.62
N SER A 221 4.03 5.89 -3.81
CA SER A 221 2.92 6.82 -4.08
C SER A 221 1.61 6.08 -4.24
N TYR A 222 0.58 6.54 -3.53
CA TYR A 222 -0.81 6.14 -3.69
C TYR A 222 -1.68 7.26 -4.27
N LEU A 223 -1.06 8.30 -4.80
CA LEU A 223 -1.78 9.36 -5.53
C LEU A 223 -2.45 8.77 -6.76
N LYS A 224 -3.75 9.04 -6.90
CA LYS A 224 -4.59 8.40 -7.91
C LYS A 224 -4.25 8.89 -9.32
N ASN A 225 -3.84 7.97 -10.20
CA ASN A 225 -3.52 8.22 -11.60
C ASN A 225 -2.46 9.32 -11.80
N GLU A 226 -1.51 9.40 -10.87
CA GLU A 226 -0.42 10.38 -10.93
C GLU A 226 0.94 9.68 -10.83
N LEU A 227 1.94 10.28 -11.46
CA LEU A 227 3.35 9.92 -11.32
C LEU A 227 4.08 11.06 -10.60
N THR A 228 4.92 10.70 -9.64
CA THR A 228 5.84 11.67 -9.02
C THR A 228 6.90 12.12 -10.01
N ALA A 229 7.61 13.21 -9.70
CA ALA A 229 8.72 13.68 -10.51
C ALA A 229 9.80 12.60 -10.62
N GLU A 230 10.11 11.93 -9.52
CA GLU A 230 11.08 10.84 -9.46
C GLU A 230 10.64 9.64 -10.31
N GLN A 231 9.35 9.26 -10.26
CA GLN A 231 8.82 8.19 -11.11
C GLN A 231 8.94 8.54 -12.60
N LYS A 232 8.61 9.78 -12.98
CA LYS A 232 8.78 10.25 -14.37
C LYS A 232 10.24 10.20 -14.80
N ALA A 233 11.16 10.69 -13.97
CA ALA A 233 12.60 10.66 -14.23
C ALA A 233 13.13 9.20 -14.31
N ASP A 234 12.57 8.28 -13.54
CA ASP A 234 12.89 6.84 -13.53
C ASP A 234 12.23 6.07 -14.68
N GLY A 235 11.54 6.75 -15.61
CA GLY A 235 10.97 6.15 -16.83
C GLY A 235 9.59 5.52 -16.68
N TRP A 236 8.90 5.75 -15.55
CA TRP A 236 7.51 5.33 -15.40
C TRP A 236 6.57 6.14 -16.30
N LYS A 237 5.56 5.47 -16.82
CA LYS A 237 4.47 6.07 -17.60
C LYS A 237 3.13 5.59 -17.06
N LEU A 238 2.11 6.44 -17.10
CA LEU A 238 0.74 5.97 -16.92
C LEU A 238 0.38 5.08 -18.11
N LEU A 239 -0.03 3.85 -17.84
CA LEU A 239 -0.57 2.94 -18.84
C LEU A 239 -2.06 3.22 -19.07
N TRP A 240 -2.69 3.91 -18.12
CA TRP A 240 -4.03 4.44 -18.23
C TRP A 240 -4.10 5.82 -17.57
N ASP A 241 -4.70 6.79 -18.27
CA ASP A 241 -4.75 8.20 -17.88
C ASP A 241 -5.81 8.54 -16.82
N GLY A 242 -6.64 7.58 -16.44
CA GLY A 242 -7.74 7.78 -15.50
C GLY A 242 -9.00 8.44 -16.08
N LYS A 243 -9.05 8.70 -17.39
CA LYS A 243 -10.10 9.50 -18.04
C LYS A 243 -10.63 8.92 -19.35
N THR A 244 -9.75 8.38 -20.17
CA THR A 244 -10.07 7.92 -21.54
C THR A 244 -9.81 6.42 -21.71
N THR A 245 -10.21 5.88 -22.84
CA THR A 245 -9.93 4.49 -23.23
C THR A 245 -8.67 4.38 -24.09
N ASN A 246 -7.94 5.48 -24.29
CA ASN A 246 -6.75 5.54 -25.12
C ASN A 246 -5.69 4.52 -24.67
N GLY A 247 -5.13 3.79 -25.64
CA GLY A 247 -4.15 2.73 -25.38
C GLY A 247 -4.76 1.37 -24.99
N TRP A 248 -6.10 1.26 -24.96
CA TRP A 248 -6.83 0.03 -24.64
C TRP A 248 -7.90 -0.29 -25.68
N ARG A 249 -8.12 -1.57 -25.94
CA ARG A 249 -9.18 -2.12 -26.79
C ARG A 249 -9.74 -3.39 -26.17
N GLY A 250 -10.83 -3.90 -26.68
CA GLY A 250 -11.30 -5.23 -26.33
C GLY A 250 -10.32 -6.31 -26.81
N ALA A 251 -10.19 -7.40 -26.05
CA ALA A 251 -9.25 -8.47 -26.38
C ALA A 251 -9.59 -9.16 -27.73
N LYS A 252 -10.86 -9.12 -28.13
CA LYS A 252 -11.38 -9.77 -29.35
C LYS A 252 -12.06 -8.79 -30.32
N ARG A 253 -11.70 -7.53 -30.24
CA ARG A 253 -12.21 -6.45 -31.09
C ARG A 253 -11.16 -5.33 -31.19
N ASP A 254 -11.30 -4.47 -32.19
CA ASP A 254 -10.31 -3.41 -32.47
C ASP A 254 -10.57 -2.14 -31.63
N ASP A 255 -11.76 -1.95 -31.10
CA ASP A 255 -12.18 -0.82 -30.30
C ASP A 255 -12.39 -1.20 -28.82
N PHE A 256 -12.55 -0.21 -27.96
CA PHE A 256 -12.90 -0.42 -26.56
C PHE A 256 -14.36 -0.87 -26.44
N PRO A 257 -14.74 -1.79 -25.50
CA PRO A 257 -16.12 -2.26 -25.35
C PRO A 257 -17.11 -1.12 -25.01
N ASP A 258 -18.26 -1.11 -25.68
CA ASP A 258 -19.33 -0.12 -25.48
C ASP A 258 -20.12 -0.35 -24.18
N LYS A 259 -19.98 -1.52 -23.57
CA LYS A 259 -20.66 -1.93 -22.33
C LYS A 259 -19.75 -2.81 -21.48
N GLY A 260 -20.16 -3.05 -20.25
CA GLY A 260 -19.43 -3.90 -19.30
C GLY A 260 -18.28 -3.18 -18.60
N TRP A 261 -17.79 -2.07 -19.14
CA TRP A 261 -16.77 -1.23 -18.56
C TRP A 261 -17.24 0.21 -18.40
N SER A 262 -16.82 0.88 -17.35
CA SER A 262 -17.06 2.31 -17.15
C SER A 262 -15.85 3.02 -16.54
N ILE A 263 -15.75 4.32 -16.79
CA ILE A 263 -14.76 5.22 -16.20
C ILE A 263 -15.51 6.27 -15.40
N LYS A 264 -15.27 6.31 -14.09
CA LYS A 264 -15.88 7.31 -13.20
C LYS A 264 -14.90 7.72 -12.12
N ASP A 265 -14.70 9.01 -11.92
CA ASP A 265 -13.85 9.59 -10.87
C ASP A 265 -12.42 9.01 -10.85
N GLY A 266 -11.84 8.77 -12.04
CA GLY A 266 -10.50 8.18 -12.18
C GLY A 266 -10.42 6.70 -11.75
N VAL A 267 -11.54 5.99 -11.79
CA VAL A 267 -11.63 4.55 -11.56
C VAL A 267 -12.19 3.88 -12.79
N LEU A 268 -11.50 2.85 -13.28
CA LEU A 268 -11.95 1.96 -14.33
C LEU A 268 -12.64 0.77 -13.68
N THR A 269 -13.90 0.51 -14.02
CA THR A 269 -14.71 -0.56 -13.43
C THR A 269 -15.17 -1.54 -14.49
N VAL A 270 -14.90 -2.83 -14.28
CA VAL A 270 -15.64 -3.90 -14.95
C VAL A 270 -16.87 -4.22 -14.11
N HIS A 271 -18.04 -4.22 -14.75
CA HIS A 271 -19.32 -4.43 -14.07
C HIS A 271 -19.71 -5.90 -14.02
N ALA A 272 -20.41 -6.28 -12.95
CA ALA A 272 -20.97 -7.61 -12.83
C ALA A 272 -21.97 -7.90 -13.97
N SER A 273 -21.91 -9.14 -14.52
CA SER A 273 -22.78 -9.60 -15.60
C SER A 273 -23.65 -10.81 -15.24
N GLY A 274 -23.62 -11.22 -13.98
CA GLY A 274 -24.35 -12.39 -13.52
C GLY A 274 -23.68 -13.74 -13.81
N GLY A 275 -22.34 -13.75 -13.98
CA GLY A 275 -21.55 -14.97 -13.86
C GLY A 275 -21.07 -15.61 -15.14
N GLY A 276 -20.80 -14.85 -16.18
CA GLY A 276 -20.16 -15.37 -17.39
C GLY A 276 -18.81 -14.71 -17.68
N GLU A 277 -17.75 -15.50 -17.83
CA GLU A 277 -16.44 -14.98 -18.23
C GLU A 277 -16.50 -14.35 -19.63
N SER A 278 -16.10 -13.09 -19.74
CA SER A 278 -16.02 -12.31 -21.00
C SER A 278 -17.33 -12.19 -21.79
N VAL A 279 -18.48 -12.19 -21.13
CA VAL A 279 -19.79 -12.18 -21.82
C VAL A 279 -20.45 -10.80 -21.89
N HIS A 280 -20.10 -9.87 -21.02
CA HIS A 280 -20.79 -8.57 -20.95
C HIS A 280 -20.04 -7.48 -21.73
N GLY A 281 -18.80 -7.23 -21.43
CA GLY A 281 -17.92 -6.31 -22.17
C GLY A 281 -16.72 -7.04 -22.77
N GLY A 282 -16.38 -8.14 -22.18
CA GLY A 282 -15.18 -8.91 -22.49
C GLY A 282 -13.93 -8.25 -21.86
N ASP A 283 -12.84 -8.98 -21.98
CA ASP A 283 -11.54 -8.49 -21.51
C ASP A 283 -11.08 -7.29 -22.32
N ILE A 284 -10.32 -6.40 -21.67
CA ILE A 284 -9.63 -5.32 -22.35
C ILE A 284 -8.11 -5.58 -22.35
N VAL A 285 -7.45 -5.19 -23.43
CA VAL A 285 -6.00 -5.34 -23.61
C VAL A 285 -5.35 -4.03 -24.04
N THR A 286 -4.07 -3.89 -23.76
CA THR A 286 -3.27 -2.78 -24.31
C THR A 286 -3.19 -2.87 -25.84
N THR A 287 -3.05 -1.74 -26.52
CA THR A 287 -2.93 -1.68 -27.99
C THR A 287 -1.56 -2.07 -28.51
N ARG A 288 -0.54 -2.21 -27.63
CA ARG A 288 0.80 -2.68 -27.96
C ARG A 288 1.33 -3.69 -26.94
N PRO A 289 2.25 -4.57 -27.35
CA PRO A 289 2.87 -5.54 -26.45
C PRO A 289 3.98 -4.92 -25.60
N TYR A 290 4.41 -5.69 -24.58
CA TYR A 290 5.51 -5.37 -23.65
C TYR A 290 6.37 -6.61 -23.42
N LYS A 291 7.71 -6.39 -23.32
CA LYS A 291 8.71 -7.48 -23.17
C LYS A 291 9.27 -7.52 -21.74
N ASN A 292 10.01 -6.50 -21.34
CA ASN A 292 10.58 -6.33 -20.00
C ASN A 292 9.95 -5.12 -19.36
N PHE A 293 9.35 -5.29 -18.19
CA PHE A 293 8.59 -4.21 -17.58
C PHE A 293 8.37 -4.41 -16.09
N ILE A 294 8.02 -3.31 -15.43
CA ILE A 294 7.35 -3.31 -14.14
C ILE A 294 5.96 -2.72 -14.37
N LEU A 295 4.92 -3.53 -14.20
CA LEU A 295 3.53 -3.11 -14.18
C LEU A 295 3.10 -2.92 -12.72
N GLU A 296 2.47 -1.80 -12.39
CA GLU A 296 1.88 -1.56 -11.08
C GLU A 296 0.50 -0.94 -11.25
N LEU A 297 -0.47 -1.43 -10.48
CA LEU A 297 -1.82 -0.89 -10.43
C LEU A 297 -2.50 -1.18 -9.10
N ASP A 298 -3.49 -0.36 -8.77
CA ASP A 298 -4.35 -0.61 -7.62
C ASP A 298 -5.67 -1.24 -8.10
N PHE A 299 -6.13 -2.29 -7.40
CA PHE A 299 -7.40 -2.97 -7.67
C PHE A 299 -8.23 -3.10 -6.39
N LYS A 300 -9.55 -3.11 -6.55
CA LYS A 300 -10.52 -3.39 -5.50
C LYS A 300 -11.60 -4.30 -6.07
N PHE A 301 -11.91 -5.38 -5.37
CA PHE A 301 -12.93 -6.35 -5.77
C PHE A 301 -14.09 -6.37 -4.78
N THR A 302 -15.28 -6.67 -5.26
CA THR A 302 -16.48 -6.90 -4.46
C THR A 302 -16.47 -8.28 -3.81
N GLU A 303 -17.38 -8.53 -2.88
CA GLU A 303 -17.49 -9.83 -2.21
C GLU A 303 -17.78 -10.94 -3.22
N GLY A 304 -17.01 -12.01 -3.17
CA GLY A 304 -17.13 -13.15 -4.07
C GLY A 304 -16.59 -12.95 -5.47
N ALA A 305 -15.96 -11.81 -5.78
CA ALA A 305 -15.52 -11.50 -7.13
C ALA A 305 -14.29 -12.29 -7.59
N ASN A 306 -14.21 -12.47 -8.93
CA ASN A 306 -13.11 -13.03 -9.69
C ASN A 306 -12.75 -12.10 -10.85
N SER A 307 -11.46 -11.92 -11.08
CA SER A 307 -10.87 -11.19 -12.20
C SER A 307 -9.39 -11.56 -12.31
N GLY A 308 -8.64 -10.91 -13.21
CA GLY A 308 -7.20 -11.14 -13.37
C GLY A 308 -6.49 -10.01 -14.08
N ILE A 309 -5.19 -9.90 -13.81
CA ILE A 309 -4.26 -9.08 -14.57
C ILE A 309 -3.39 -10.03 -15.36
N LYS A 310 -3.58 -10.07 -16.70
CA LYS A 310 -2.78 -10.97 -17.53
C LYS A 310 -1.67 -10.21 -18.25
N TYR A 311 -0.61 -10.91 -18.54
CA TYR A 311 0.55 -10.40 -19.28
C TYR A 311 1.11 -11.49 -20.18
N PHE A 312 1.90 -11.13 -21.18
CA PHE A 312 2.24 -11.99 -22.31
C PHE A 312 0.98 -12.55 -22.98
N VAL A 313 -0.06 -11.69 -23.10
CA VAL A 313 -1.31 -12.11 -23.73
C VAL A 313 -1.13 -12.14 -25.23
N ASP A 314 -1.52 -13.29 -25.80
CA ASP A 314 -1.71 -13.49 -27.23
C ASP A 314 -3.21 -13.67 -27.50
N THR A 315 -3.83 -12.71 -28.18
CA THR A 315 -5.26 -12.75 -28.51
C THR A 315 -5.61 -13.78 -29.58
N GLU A 316 -4.61 -14.30 -30.31
CA GLU A 316 -4.81 -15.31 -31.35
C GLU A 316 -4.98 -16.74 -30.79
N LEU A 317 -4.45 -17.00 -29.57
CA LEU A 317 -4.52 -18.33 -28.94
C LEU A 317 -5.95 -18.77 -28.59
N ASN A 318 -6.85 -17.84 -28.26
CA ASN A 318 -8.26 -18.14 -27.95
C ASN A 318 -9.21 -17.12 -28.59
N LYS A 319 -9.64 -17.39 -29.82
CA LYS A 319 -10.67 -16.60 -30.53
C LYS A 319 -12.11 -16.97 -30.14
N GLY A 320 -12.29 -18.10 -29.46
CA GLY A 320 -13.58 -18.62 -29.03
C GLY A 320 -14.13 -17.93 -27.77
N LYS A 321 -15.02 -18.62 -27.06
CA LYS A 321 -15.59 -18.14 -25.79
C LYS A 321 -14.52 -18.08 -24.67
N GLY A 322 -14.73 -17.22 -23.69
CA GLY A 322 -13.87 -17.04 -22.53
C GLY A 322 -12.74 -16.03 -22.76
N SER A 323 -11.85 -15.90 -21.81
CA SER A 323 -10.77 -14.92 -21.76
C SER A 323 -9.64 -15.20 -22.75
N ALA A 324 -8.94 -14.16 -23.20
CA ALA A 324 -7.70 -14.31 -23.95
C ALA A 324 -6.59 -14.92 -23.06
N ILE A 325 -5.62 -15.58 -23.69
CA ILE A 325 -4.62 -16.43 -23.01
C ILE A 325 -3.34 -15.66 -22.73
N GLY A 326 -2.87 -15.76 -21.50
CA GLY A 326 -1.63 -15.17 -21.00
C GLY A 326 -1.34 -15.64 -19.58
N CYS A 327 -0.15 -15.34 -19.07
CA CYS A 327 0.16 -15.52 -17.65
C CYS A 327 -0.68 -14.56 -16.81
N GLU A 328 -1.14 -14.97 -15.61
CA GLU A 328 -2.17 -14.24 -14.89
C GLU A 328 -1.80 -14.04 -13.43
N PHE A 329 -1.77 -12.77 -12.98
CA PHE A 329 -1.87 -12.40 -11.58
C PHE A 329 -3.34 -12.46 -11.18
N GLN A 330 -3.72 -13.45 -10.36
CA GLN A 330 -5.11 -13.68 -9.98
C GLN A 330 -5.65 -12.59 -9.06
N ILE A 331 -6.87 -12.14 -9.35
CA ILE A 331 -7.69 -11.31 -8.46
C ILE A 331 -8.89 -12.14 -8.03
N LEU A 332 -9.02 -12.43 -6.72
CA LEU A 332 -10.06 -13.31 -6.22
C LEU A 332 -10.43 -12.98 -4.78
N ASP A 333 -11.70 -13.11 -4.43
CA ASP A 333 -12.09 -13.25 -3.02
C ASP A 333 -11.83 -14.70 -2.56
N ASP A 334 -10.66 -14.94 -1.99
CA ASP A 334 -10.23 -16.27 -1.53
C ASP A 334 -11.20 -16.95 -0.55
N LYS A 335 -12.08 -16.20 0.11
CA LYS A 335 -13.01 -16.74 1.10
C LYS A 335 -14.36 -17.14 0.52
N LYS A 336 -14.84 -16.34 -0.46
CA LYS A 336 -16.21 -16.44 -0.94
C LYS A 336 -16.30 -17.08 -2.34
N HIS A 337 -15.33 -16.81 -3.22
CA HIS A 337 -15.37 -17.36 -4.57
C HIS A 337 -14.99 -18.84 -4.60
N PRO A 338 -15.77 -19.73 -5.26
CA PRO A 338 -15.55 -21.17 -5.27
C PRO A 338 -14.25 -21.60 -5.93
N ASP A 339 -13.69 -20.79 -6.83
CA ASP A 339 -12.45 -21.12 -7.57
C ASP A 339 -11.21 -21.17 -6.65
N ALA A 340 -11.25 -20.48 -5.51
CA ALA A 340 -10.18 -20.56 -4.50
C ALA A 340 -9.93 -21.98 -3.97
N LYS A 341 -10.95 -22.84 -4.03
CA LYS A 341 -10.91 -24.25 -3.57
C LYS A 341 -10.57 -25.22 -4.70
N LYS A 342 -10.51 -24.73 -5.94
CA LYS A 342 -10.13 -25.53 -7.12
C LYS A 342 -8.63 -25.40 -7.39
N GLY A 343 -8.14 -26.14 -8.37
CA GLY A 343 -6.72 -26.23 -8.69
C GLY A 343 -5.94 -27.03 -7.66
N THR A 344 -4.65 -26.75 -7.52
CA THR A 344 -3.73 -27.50 -6.66
C THR A 344 -3.12 -26.57 -5.62
N ALA A 345 -3.19 -26.94 -4.34
CA ALA A 345 -2.55 -26.22 -3.23
C ALA A 345 -2.85 -24.70 -3.16
N GLY A 346 -4.05 -24.25 -3.61
CA GLY A 346 -4.43 -22.85 -3.57
C GLY A 346 -3.85 -21.99 -4.70
N ASN A 347 -3.40 -22.57 -5.79
CA ASN A 347 -2.80 -21.88 -6.94
C ASN A 347 -3.78 -21.03 -7.77
N ARG A 348 -5.04 -20.86 -7.27
CA ARG A 348 -6.06 -19.98 -7.84
C ARG A 348 -6.49 -18.87 -6.89
N THR A 349 -5.75 -18.65 -5.80
CA THR A 349 -6.01 -17.58 -4.85
C THR A 349 -5.40 -16.25 -5.30
N VAL A 350 -5.82 -15.13 -4.70
CA VAL A 350 -5.36 -13.78 -5.08
C VAL A 350 -3.84 -13.67 -5.05
N GLY A 351 -3.26 -13.08 -6.11
CA GLY A 351 -1.81 -12.92 -6.29
C GLY A 351 -1.09 -14.13 -6.87
N SER A 352 -1.74 -15.31 -6.93
CA SER A 352 -1.17 -16.52 -7.56
C SER A 352 -0.84 -16.28 -9.03
N LEU A 353 0.13 -17.00 -9.55
CA LEU A 353 0.19 -17.27 -10.98
C LEU A 353 -0.88 -18.33 -11.25
N TYR A 354 -2.03 -17.88 -11.76
CA TYR A 354 -3.25 -18.66 -11.83
C TYR A 354 -3.05 -20.05 -12.40
N ASP A 355 -3.56 -21.06 -11.68
CA ASP A 355 -3.51 -22.50 -12.00
C ASP A 355 -2.08 -23.10 -12.09
N LEU A 356 -1.04 -22.34 -11.75
CA LEU A 356 0.36 -22.76 -11.83
C LEU A 356 1.08 -22.67 -10.48
N ILE A 357 1.20 -21.48 -9.89
CA ILE A 357 1.97 -21.24 -8.66
C ILE A 357 1.13 -20.52 -7.63
N THR A 358 1.02 -21.09 -6.44
CA THR A 358 0.31 -20.51 -5.31
C THR A 358 1.00 -19.23 -4.82
N ALA A 359 0.20 -18.17 -4.62
CA ALA A 359 0.66 -17.00 -3.90
C ALA A 359 0.88 -17.33 -2.43
N ASP A 360 2.10 -17.23 -1.99
CA ASP A 360 2.47 -17.40 -0.60
C ASP A 360 3.26 -16.18 -0.11
N SER A 361 3.17 -15.88 1.17
CA SER A 361 4.08 -14.91 1.76
C SER A 361 5.47 -15.51 1.78
N ARG A 362 6.35 -15.03 0.91
CA ARG A 362 7.77 -15.39 0.92
C ARG A 362 8.57 -14.68 2.02
N LEU A 363 7.85 -13.97 2.90
CA LEU A 363 8.38 -13.45 4.14
C LEU A 363 8.55 -14.62 5.11
N PHE A 364 9.66 -15.34 4.99
CA PHE A 364 10.06 -16.21 6.08
C PHE A 364 10.55 -15.31 7.22
N VAL A 365 9.77 -15.27 8.28
CA VAL A 365 10.14 -14.59 9.53
C VAL A 365 10.02 -15.63 10.62
N GLU A 366 11.13 -15.92 11.27
CA GLU A 366 11.18 -16.89 12.37
C GLU A 366 10.12 -16.57 13.43
N GLY A 367 9.33 -17.56 13.81
CA GLY A 367 8.24 -17.43 14.79
C GLY A 367 6.94 -16.83 14.24
N LEU A 368 6.88 -16.42 12.97
CA LEU A 368 5.65 -15.95 12.33
C LEU A 368 5.20 -16.93 11.23
N LYS A 369 3.90 -17.23 11.20
CA LYS A 369 3.32 -17.95 10.06
C LYS A 369 3.36 -17.07 8.81
N PRO A 370 3.72 -17.62 7.64
CA PRO A 370 3.59 -16.92 6.38
C PRO A 370 2.18 -16.34 6.22
N LYS A 371 2.08 -15.07 5.86
CA LYS A 371 0.81 -14.38 5.73
C LYS A 371 0.78 -13.54 4.46
N LYS A 372 -0.21 -13.80 3.62
CA LYS A 372 -0.56 -12.96 2.48
C LYS A 372 -1.39 -11.76 2.97
N TYR A 373 -0.93 -10.55 2.73
CA TYR A 373 -1.63 -9.32 3.13
C TYR A 373 -2.61 -8.88 2.04
N VAL A 374 -3.90 -9.04 2.30
CA VAL A 374 -4.99 -8.66 1.40
C VAL A 374 -5.94 -7.71 2.12
N ASN A 375 -6.24 -6.59 1.52
CA ASN A 375 -7.16 -5.57 2.03
C ASN A 375 -8.57 -5.86 1.48
N LYS A 376 -9.41 -6.51 2.29
CA LYS A 376 -10.78 -6.86 1.89
C LYS A 376 -11.66 -5.64 1.83
N GLY A 377 -12.46 -5.52 0.74
CA GLY A 377 -13.33 -4.37 0.52
C GLY A 377 -12.60 -3.04 0.32
N ALA A 378 -11.27 -3.06 0.25
CA ALA A 378 -10.43 -1.90 0.06
C ALA A 378 -9.45 -2.11 -1.10
N TRP A 379 -8.71 -1.05 -1.45
CA TRP A 379 -7.73 -1.09 -2.52
C TRP A 379 -6.52 -1.96 -2.15
N ASN A 380 -6.12 -2.81 -3.08
CA ASN A 380 -4.90 -3.61 -3.06
C ASN A 380 -3.99 -3.17 -4.20
N ARG A 381 -2.69 -3.28 -4.02
CA ARG A 381 -1.69 -3.00 -5.04
C ARG A 381 -1.13 -4.29 -5.60
N ALA A 382 -1.29 -4.48 -6.90
CA ALA A 382 -0.60 -5.51 -7.66
C ALA A 382 0.62 -4.91 -8.35
N ARG A 383 1.73 -5.64 -8.34
CA ARG A 383 2.90 -5.33 -9.15
C ARG A 383 3.42 -6.60 -9.78
N VAL A 384 3.64 -6.56 -11.09
CA VAL A 384 4.26 -7.63 -11.88
C VAL A 384 5.58 -7.11 -12.41
N GLU A 385 6.67 -7.78 -12.06
CA GLU A 385 8.01 -7.46 -12.58
C GLU A 385 8.46 -8.55 -13.55
N VAL A 386 8.85 -8.16 -14.75
CA VAL A 386 9.36 -9.04 -15.79
C VAL A 386 10.76 -8.58 -16.18
N ARG A 387 11.75 -9.46 -16.02
CA ARG A 387 13.15 -9.26 -16.42
C ARG A 387 13.66 -10.49 -17.17
N GLY A 388 13.56 -10.47 -18.49
CA GLY A 388 13.83 -11.63 -19.31
C GLY A 388 12.87 -12.79 -18.98
N SER A 389 13.44 -13.93 -18.59
CA SER A 389 12.65 -15.10 -18.17
C SER A 389 12.10 -14.99 -16.75
N LYS A 390 12.66 -14.12 -15.91
CA LYS A 390 12.30 -14.01 -14.47
C LYS A 390 11.10 -13.11 -14.26
N VAL A 391 10.13 -13.60 -13.49
CA VAL A 391 8.89 -12.91 -13.19
C VAL A 391 8.62 -12.94 -11.69
N LYS A 392 8.10 -11.83 -11.16
CA LYS A 392 7.62 -11.71 -9.77
C LYS A 392 6.22 -11.15 -9.73
N HIS A 393 5.40 -11.71 -8.84
CA HIS A 393 4.17 -11.07 -8.38
C HIS A 393 4.40 -10.48 -7.00
N ILE A 394 3.99 -9.23 -6.82
CA ILE A 394 4.10 -8.51 -5.56
C ILE A 394 2.70 -8.00 -5.22
N LEU A 395 2.19 -8.38 -4.06
CA LEU A 395 0.88 -7.97 -3.54
C LEU A 395 1.09 -7.11 -2.30
N ASN A 396 0.59 -5.87 -2.33
CA ASN A 396 0.71 -4.90 -1.22
C ASN A 396 2.14 -4.78 -0.68
N GLY A 397 3.10 -4.69 -1.60
CA GLY A 397 4.54 -4.54 -1.31
C GLY A 397 5.27 -5.83 -0.95
N CYS A 398 4.59 -6.95 -0.80
CA CYS A 398 5.20 -8.24 -0.47
C CYS A 398 5.26 -9.16 -1.69
N THR A 399 6.43 -9.71 -2.01
CA THR A 399 6.57 -10.73 -3.06
C THR A 399 5.81 -11.99 -2.66
N VAL A 400 4.90 -12.45 -3.50
CA VAL A 400 4.05 -13.63 -3.27
C VAL A 400 4.29 -14.76 -4.25
N VAL A 401 4.80 -14.46 -5.46
CA VAL A 401 5.21 -15.44 -6.47
C VAL A 401 6.51 -14.98 -7.09
N GLU A 402 7.40 -15.93 -7.37
CA GLU A 402 8.63 -15.72 -8.13
C GLU A 402 8.92 -16.97 -8.95
N TYR A 403 9.16 -16.81 -10.26
CA TYR A 403 9.38 -17.93 -11.17
C TYR A 403 10.23 -17.53 -12.37
N GLU A 404 10.70 -18.55 -13.10
CA GLU A 404 11.48 -18.38 -14.32
C GLU A 404 10.83 -19.17 -15.46
N ARG A 405 10.44 -18.45 -16.53
CA ARG A 405 9.82 -19.02 -17.74
C ARG A 405 10.84 -19.82 -18.55
N GLY A 406 10.36 -20.76 -19.37
CA GLY A 406 11.20 -21.54 -20.29
C GLY A 406 12.06 -22.64 -19.64
N THR A 407 12.10 -22.70 -18.31
CA THR A 407 12.83 -23.74 -17.56
C THR A 407 12.09 -25.08 -17.62
N GLN A 408 12.80 -26.17 -17.29
CA GLN A 408 12.17 -27.49 -17.16
C GLN A 408 11.06 -27.49 -16.10
N GLN A 409 11.26 -26.77 -14.98
CA GLN A 409 10.23 -26.59 -13.96
C GLN A 409 9.00 -25.88 -14.51
N TRP A 410 9.18 -24.80 -15.29
CA TRP A 410 8.10 -24.11 -15.96
C TRP A 410 7.30 -25.04 -16.86
N LYS A 411 7.98 -25.79 -17.73
CA LYS A 411 7.33 -26.74 -18.64
C LYS A 411 6.52 -27.81 -17.90
N ALA A 412 7.05 -28.31 -16.77
CA ALA A 412 6.32 -29.26 -15.92
C ALA A 412 5.06 -28.62 -15.31
N LEU A 413 5.14 -27.40 -14.76
CA LEU A 413 3.99 -26.69 -14.23
C LEU A 413 2.90 -26.50 -15.28
N VAL A 414 3.25 -26.07 -16.48
CA VAL A 414 2.30 -25.90 -17.61
C VAL A 414 1.67 -27.23 -17.98
N ALA A 415 2.44 -28.31 -18.08
CA ALA A 415 1.95 -29.65 -18.43
C ALA A 415 0.91 -30.20 -17.42
N TYR A 416 1.00 -29.83 -16.14
CA TYR A 416 0.06 -30.22 -15.10
C TYR A 416 -1.10 -29.24 -14.90
N SER A 417 -1.17 -28.12 -15.66
CA SER A 417 -2.20 -27.10 -15.56
C SER A 417 -3.24 -27.20 -16.67
N LYS A 418 -4.30 -26.37 -16.56
CA LYS A 418 -5.27 -26.19 -17.67
C LYS A 418 -4.63 -25.67 -18.95
N TYR A 419 -3.45 -25.03 -18.85
CA TYR A 419 -2.75 -24.39 -19.96
C TYR A 419 -1.99 -25.35 -20.88
N LYS A 420 -1.89 -26.63 -20.52
CA LYS A 420 -1.25 -27.68 -21.36
C LYS A 420 -1.79 -27.78 -22.80
N LYS A 421 -3.00 -27.30 -23.03
CA LYS A 421 -3.65 -27.32 -24.36
C LYS A 421 -3.20 -26.18 -25.27
N TRP A 422 -2.48 -25.18 -24.75
CA TRP A 422 -1.93 -24.08 -25.53
C TRP A 422 -0.43 -24.25 -25.70
N PRO A 423 0.03 -24.53 -26.95
CA PRO A 423 1.47 -24.63 -27.23
C PRO A 423 2.20 -23.35 -26.85
N ASN A 424 3.39 -23.48 -26.26
CA ASN A 424 4.26 -22.38 -25.86
C ASN A 424 3.63 -21.36 -24.90
N PHE A 425 2.67 -21.80 -24.07
CA PHE A 425 2.03 -20.93 -23.09
C PHE A 425 3.08 -20.20 -22.21
N GLY A 426 2.99 -18.88 -22.20
CA GLY A 426 3.88 -18.01 -21.41
C GLY A 426 5.33 -17.95 -21.90
N GLU A 427 5.67 -18.50 -23.07
CA GLU A 427 7.01 -18.48 -23.65
C GLU A 427 7.23 -17.35 -24.67
N ALA A 428 6.18 -16.59 -25.03
CA ALA A 428 6.31 -15.44 -25.91
C ALA A 428 7.31 -14.41 -25.35
N GLU A 429 8.12 -13.80 -26.23
CA GLU A 429 9.09 -12.77 -25.83
C GLU A 429 8.43 -11.51 -25.33
N GLU A 430 7.30 -11.14 -25.91
CA GLU A 430 6.46 -10.00 -25.55
C GLU A 430 4.98 -10.37 -25.67
N GLY A 431 4.10 -9.57 -25.11
CA GLY A 431 2.67 -9.77 -25.23
C GLY A 431 1.89 -8.61 -24.64
N LEU A 432 0.58 -8.62 -24.87
CA LEU A 432 -0.31 -7.58 -24.37
C LEU A 432 -0.52 -7.73 -22.86
N ILE A 433 -0.91 -6.62 -22.21
CA ILE A 433 -1.40 -6.60 -20.85
C ILE A 433 -2.92 -6.57 -20.89
N LEU A 434 -3.58 -7.37 -20.06
CA LEU A 434 -5.03 -7.55 -20.05
C LEU A 434 -5.60 -7.34 -18.64
N LEU A 435 -6.76 -6.68 -18.58
CA LEU A 435 -7.64 -6.69 -17.43
C LEU A 435 -8.87 -7.53 -17.76
N GLN A 436 -9.20 -8.49 -16.87
CA GLN A 436 -10.19 -9.53 -17.16
C GLN A 436 -11.60 -9.11 -16.74
N ASP A 437 -12.56 -9.39 -17.62
CA ASP A 437 -14.00 -9.49 -17.33
C ASP A 437 -14.34 -10.95 -17.03
N HIS A 438 -14.46 -11.29 -15.73
CA HIS A 438 -14.88 -12.63 -15.31
C HIS A 438 -16.37 -12.71 -14.92
N GLY A 439 -17.14 -11.63 -15.16
CA GLY A 439 -18.54 -11.55 -14.81
C GLY A 439 -18.83 -10.97 -13.44
N ASP A 440 -17.82 -10.56 -12.71
CA ASP A 440 -17.91 -9.94 -11.37
C ASP A 440 -17.40 -8.51 -11.39
N GLU A 441 -17.85 -7.68 -10.41
CA GLU A 441 -17.43 -6.30 -10.35
C GLU A 441 -16.05 -6.14 -9.70
N VAL A 442 -15.13 -5.54 -10.47
CA VAL A 442 -13.78 -5.18 -10.02
C VAL A 442 -13.42 -3.79 -10.51
N HIS A 443 -12.70 -3.06 -9.67
CA HIS A 443 -12.29 -1.69 -9.92
C HIS A 443 -10.76 -1.60 -10.04
N PHE A 444 -10.28 -0.75 -10.95
CA PHE A 444 -8.85 -0.51 -11.20
C PHE A 444 -8.54 0.98 -11.19
N LYS A 445 -7.36 1.36 -10.72
CA LYS A 445 -6.82 2.73 -10.81
C LYS A 445 -5.29 2.72 -10.79
N SER A 446 -4.67 3.86 -11.07
CA SER A 446 -3.22 4.06 -10.97
C SER A 446 -2.42 3.04 -11.76
N ILE A 447 -2.92 2.69 -12.97
CA ILE A 447 -2.28 1.71 -13.84
C ILE A 447 -1.06 2.38 -14.49
N LYS A 448 0.12 1.91 -14.13
CA LYS A 448 1.39 2.48 -14.60
C LYS A 448 2.41 1.39 -14.92
N ILE A 449 3.31 1.72 -15.82
CA ILE A 449 4.33 0.81 -16.32
C ILE A 449 5.68 1.51 -16.42
N LYS A 450 6.74 0.74 -16.17
CA LYS A 450 8.12 1.10 -16.50
C LYS A 450 8.68 0.01 -17.40
N GLU A 451 9.09 0.36 -18.60
CA GLU A 451 9.82 -0.52 -19.50
C GLU A 451 11.30 -0.60 -19.05
N LEU A 452 11.90 -1.79 -19.13
CA LEU A 452 13.24 -2.09 -18.61
C LEU A 452 14.23 -2.40 -19.73
#